data_3b72cbbe6c47a5f9826779313dcfe0e6
#
_entry.id   3b72cbbe6c47a5f9826779313dcfe0e6
#
_cell.length_a   1.000
_cell.length_b   1.000
_cell.length_c   1.000
_cell.angle_alpha   90.00
_cell.angle_beta   90.00
_cell.angle_gamma   90.00
#
_symmetry.space_group_name_H-M   'P 1'
#
loop_
_entity.id
_entity.type
_entity.pdbx_description
1 polymer ?
#
loop_
_entity_poly.entity_id
_entity_poly.type
_entity_poly.pdbx_seq_one_letter_code
_entity_poly.pdbx_strand_id
1 'polypeptide(L)'
;MSNFAFTAKQRELFGDWKHGELKRLNILEGSVRSGKTYSSLILWALWLATRPEDGKYLMVGKTLTTLKRNCLEPLQAILGTDNMHYSIPAKRGKIFGRNIDLEGASDARSEEKIRGITLHGAYLDEATLAPEPFFTMLLSRLSTKGAKLFGTTNPDSPRHWLKVNYLDNPNLDIYCSKFLLDDNTTLPMDYIDNLKREYTGVFYRRFILGEWVAAEGAIYPMFDSKKHVSDKLPEMRMTWVCADIGHTNPTAFLRLGAGKDGRIWVMDEYYHQVGASVLAKSPKQYAQDMSAFCSKTKTPPDVVVIDPAAEGFILQLKEETPWLRIRRADNAVLEGIQTVSSVIDAGMLMIHPRCNHLIDELMGYSWDPKAQERGEDKPIKKNDHSCDALRYGIMAYRREIIRSVIEFGNERTSLASDRLAMARL
;
A
#
# COMPACT_ATOMS: atom_id res chain seq x y z
N MET A 1 -16.11 29.46 -13.32
CA MET A 1 -16.51 28.02 -13.49
C MET A 1 -15.47 27.38 -14.35
N SER A 2 -14.59 26.54 -13.78
CA SER A 2 -13.63 25.78 -14.57
C SER A 2 -14.41 24.81 -15.46
N ASN A 3 -14.15 24.83 -16.77
CA ASN A 3 -14.68 23.84 -17.71
C ASN A 3 -14.15 22.46 -17.34
N PHE A 4 -14.90 21.70 -16.55
CA PHE A 4 -14.60 20.31 -16.29
C PHE A 4 -14.90 19.50 -17.56
N ALA A 5 -13.88 19.33 -18.40
CA ALA A 5 -13.98 18.44 -19.56
C ALA A 5 -13.74 17.00 -19.08
N PHE A 6 -14.75 16.15 -19.14
CA PHE A 6 -14.59 14.71 -18.90
C PHE A 6 -13.62 14.09 -19.90
N THR A 7 -12.78 13.17 -19.42
CA THR A 7 -11.91 12.34 -20.29
C THR A 7 -12.75 11.43 -21.20
N ALA A 8 -12.13 10.85 -22.23
CA ALA A 8 -12.83 9.91 -23.11
C ALA A 8 -13.46 8.75 -22.33
N LYS A 9 -12.70 8.16 -21.38
CA LYS A 9 -13.18 7.04 -20.58
C LYS A 9 -14.32 7.44 -19.62
N GLN A 10 -14.29 8.64 -19.08
CA GLN A 10 -15.39 9.16 -18.27
C GLN A 10 -16.66 9.38 -19.11
N ARG A 11 -16.52 9.91 -20.35
CA ARG A 11 -17.67 10.06 -21.25
C ARG A 11 -18.30 8.74 -21.64
N GLU A 12 -17.51 7.71 -21.87
CA GLU A 12 -17.97 6.32 -22.08
C GLU A 12 -18.81 5.85 -20.89
N LEU A 13 -18.25 5.90 -19.67
CA LEU A 13 -18.95 5.48 -18.45
C LEU A 13 -20.29 6.21 -18.24
N PHE A 14 -20.33 7.53 -18.43
CA PHE A 14 -21.57 8.28 -18.26
C PHE A 14 -22.55 8.07 -19.43
N GLY A 15 -22.05 7.70 -20.61
CA GLY A 15 -22.85 7.21 -21.73
C GLY A 15 -23.56 5.91 -21.38
N ASP A 16 -22.83 4.93 -20.88
CA ASP A 16 -23.37 3.64 -20.46
C ASP A 16 -24.45 3.79 -19.37
N TRP A 17 -24.23 4.70 -18.42
CA TRP A 17 -25.25 5.03 -17.44
C TRP A 17 -26.52 5.60 -18.08
N LYS A 18 -26.41 6.53 -19.03
CA LYS A 18 -27.55 7.13 -19.73
C LYS A 18 -28.33 6.09 -20.55
N HIS A 19 -27.64 5.10 -21.10
CA HIS A 19 -28.26 4.03 -21.88
C HIS A 19 -28.83 2.88 -21.00
N GLY A 20 -28.70 2.99 -19.65
CA GLY A 20 -29.26 2.01 -18.72
C GLY A 20 -28.42 0.74 -18.55
N GLU A 21 -27.13 0.77 -18.93
CA GLU A 21 -26.22 -0.38 -18.86
C GLU A 21 -25.80 -0.74 -17.44
N LEU A 22 -26.06 0.14 -16.45
CA LEU A 22 -25.71 -0.14 -15.06
C LEU A 22 -26.51 -1.32 -14.50
N LYS A 23 -25.78 -2.24 -13.90
CA LYS A 23 -26.29 -3.48 -13.32
C LYS A 23 -26.55 -3.36 -11.80
N ARG A 24 -26.83 -4.50 -11.16
CA ARG A 24 -26.93 -4.56 -9.69
C ARG A 24 -25.59 -4.27 -9.02
N LEU A 25 -24.47 -4.77 -9.60
CA LEU A 25 -23.11 -4.51 -9.17
C LEU A 25 -22.41 -3.69 -10.25
N ASN A 26 -21.75 -2.58 -9.85
CA ASN A 26 -21.05 -1.70 -10.77
C ASN A 26 -19.65 -1.45 -10.21
N ILE A 27 -18.65 -2.07 -10.81
CA ILE A 27 -17.26 -2.03 -10.34
C ILE A 27 -16.37 -1.34 -11.39
N LEU A 28 -15.66 -0.30 -10.96
CA LEU A 28 -14.61 0.31 -11.75
C LEU A 28 -13.27 -0.24 -11.28
N GLU A 29 -12.61 -1.02 -12.13
CA GLU A 29 -11.31 -1.61 -11.85
C GLU A 29 -10.17 -0.92 -12.61
N GLY A 30 -8.93 -1.13 -12.21
CA GLY A 30 -7.76 -0.72 -13.00
C GLY A 30 -6.68 0.00 -12.23
N SER A 31 -5.86 0.78 -12.95
CA SER A 31 -4.65 1.40 -12.47
C SER A 31 -4.89 2.41 -11.35
N VAL A 32 -3.86 2.66 -10.54
CA VAL A 32 -3.86 3.82 -9.63
C VAL A 32 -3.91 5.11 -10.43
N ARG A 33 -4.48 6.18 -9.83
CA ARG A 33 -4.58 7.51 -10.45
C ARG A 33 -5.31 7.57 -11.81
N SER A 34 -5.98 6.52 -12.22
CA SER A 34 -6.75 6.45 -13.49
C SER A 34 -8.03 7.30 -13.50
N GLY A 35 -8.41 7.90 -12.37
CA GLY A 35 -9.65 8.68 -12.26
C GLY A 35 -10.89 7.84 -11.91
N LYS A 36 -10.77 6.51 -11.71
CA LYS A 36 -11.90 5.62 -11.43
C LYS A 36 -12.68 6.01 -10.17
N THR A 37 -12.01 6.35 -9.05
CA THR A 37 -12.69 6.75 -7.81
C THR A 37 -13.51 8.03 -8.01
N TYR A 38 -12.91 9.04 -8.65
CA TYR A 38 -13.61 10.28 -8.97
C TYR A 38 -14.86 10.04 -9.84
N SER A 39 -14.70 9.22 -10.89
CA SER A 39 -15.80 8.87 -11.81
C SER A 39 -16.90 8.08 -11.12
N SER A 40 -16.54 7.10 -10.29
CA SER A 40 -17.50 6.28 -9.54
C SER A 40 -18.27 7.08 -8.49
N LEU A 41 -17.63 8.06 -7.85
CA LEU A 41 -18.29 8.95 -6.88
C LEU A 41 -19.32 9.85 -7.57
N ILE A 42 -19.02 10.41 -8.74
CA ILE A 42 -19.99 11.18 -9.53
C ILE A 42 -21.15 10.26 -9.94
N LEU A 43 -20.86 9.06 -10.44
CA LEU A 43 -21.87 8.10 -10.86
C LEU A 43 -22.79 7.69 -9.70
N TRP A 44 -22.19 7.43 -8.51
CA TRP A 44 -22.92 7.18 -7.27
C TRP A 44 -23.84 8.33 -6.90
N ALA A 45 -23.35 9.57 -6.92
CA ALA A 45 -24.11 10.75 -6.58
C ALA A 45 -25.28 10.98 -7.55
N LEU A 46 -25.04 10.85 -8.86
CA LEU A 46 -26.07 10.98 -9.89
C LEU A 46 -27.18 9.90 -9.72
N TRP A 47 -26.76 8.66 -9.49
CA TRP A 47 -27.72 7.58 -9.23
C TRP A 47 -28.50 7.83 -7.93
N LEU A 48 -27.80 8.20 -6.85
CA LEU A 48 -28.39 8.45 -5.55
C LEU A 48 -29.45 9.57 -5.61
N ALA A 49 -29.21 10.65 -6.37
CA ALA A 49 -30.16 11.74 -6.55
C ALA A 49 -31.53 11.30 -7.10
N THR A 50 -31.58 10.14 -7.77
CA THR A 50 -32.82 9.57 -8.32
C THR A 50 -33.53 8.59 -7.37
N ARG A 51 -32.99 8.36 -6.16
CA ARG A 51 -33.49 7.34 -5.21
C ARG A 51 -34.38 7.95 -4.13
N PRO A 52 -35.18 7.13 -3.41
CA PRO A 52 -36.03 7.60 -2.31
C PRO A 52 -35.23 8.34 -1.22
N GLU A 53 -35.78 9.39 -0.66
CA GLU A 53 -35.12 10.16 0.41
C GLU A 53 -35.12 9.43 1.75
N ASP A 54 -36.14 8.63 2.00
CA ASP A 54 -36.30 7.77 3.19
C ASP A 54 -35.54 6.44 3.09
N GLY A 55 -34.86 6.21 1.95
CA GLY A 55 -34.03 5.04 1.74
C GLY A 55 -32.78 5.03 2.66
N LYS A 56 -32.25 3.83 2.94
CA LYS A 56 -30.99 3.64 3.65
C LYS A 56 -29.88 3.35 2.67
N TYR A 57 -28.80 4.09 2.79
CA TYR A 57 -27.62 3.99 1.94
C TYR A 57 -26.37 3.84 2.78
N LEU A 58 -25.34 3.21 2.23
CA LEU A 58 -24.09 2.94 2.94
C LEU A 58 -22.89 3.33 2.08
N MET A 59 -21.90 3.99 2.66
CA MET A 59 -20.57 4.16 2.06
C MET A 59 -19.52 3.48 2.92
N VAL A 60 -18.66 2.70 2.30
CA VAL A 60 -17.66 1.84 2.95
C VAL A 60 -16.27 2.10 2.38
N GLY A 61 -15.29 2.16 3.25
CA GLY A 61 -13.86 2.08 2.90
C GLY A 61 -13.16 1.06 3.78
N LYS A 62 -11.87 0.83 3.57
CA LYS A 62 -11.07 -0.03 4.45
C LYS A 62 -11.15 0.44 5.91
N THR A 63 -11.06 1.74 6.13
CA THR A 63 -11.29 2.39 7.43
C THR A 63 -12.13 3.66 7.22
N LEU A 64 -12.72 4.20 8.28
CA LEU A 64 -13.41 5.49 8.20
C LEU A 64 -12.47 6.63 7.80
N THR A 65 -11.20 6.57 8.19
CA THR A 65 -10.18 7.56 7.82
C THR A 65 -9.89 7.52 6.33
N THR A 66 -9.73 6.33 5.74
CA THR A 66 -9.51 6.20 4.28
C THR A 66 -10.75 6.58 3.50
N LEU A 67 -11.95 6.16 3.95
CA LEU A 67 -13.21 6.57 3.35
C LEU A 67 -13.38 8.10 3.32
N LYS A 68 -13.08 8.77 4.44
CA LYS A 68 -13.11 10.24 4.51
C LYS A 68 -12.20 10.85 3.45
N ARG A 69 -10.93 10.50 3.47
CA ARG A 69 -9.91 11.07 2.59
C ARG A 69 -10.15 10.77 1.11
N ASN A 70 -10.50 9.51 0.80
CA ASN A 70 -10.59 9.06 -0.60
C ASN A 70 -11.94 9.35 -1.25
N CYS A 71 -13.01 9.42 -0.46
CA CYS A 71 -14.38 9.49 -1.00
C CYS A 71 -15.17 10.69 -0.49
N LEU A 72 -15.25 10.90 0.84
CA LEU A 72 -16.16 11.91 1.37
C LEU A 72 -15.68 13.34 1.10
N GLU A 73 -14.40 13.65 1.33
CA GLU A 73 -13.81 14.95 1.05
C GLU A 73 -13.87 15.29 -0.45
N PRO A 74 -13.45 14.40 -1.39
CA PRO A 74 -13.60 14.66 -2.81
C PRO A 74 -15.04 14.82 -3.26
N LEU A 75 -15.96 13.99 -2.76
CA LEU A 75 -17.37 14.07 -3.13
C LEU A 75 -18.01 15.38 -2.62
N GLN A 76 -17.69 15.80 -1.39
CA GLN A 76 -18.18 17.09 -0.85
C GLN A 76 -17.60 18.28 -1.64
N ALA A 77 -16.35 18.19 -2.10
CA ALA A 77 -15.76 19.22 -2.96
C ALA A 77 -16.47 19.32 -4.31
N ILE A 78 -17.01 18.22 -4.84
CA ILE A 78 -17.79 18.17 -6.09
C ILE A 78 -19.20 18.73 -5.88
N LEU A 79 -19.89 18.31 -4.81
CA LEU A 79 -21.32 18.59 -4.60
C LEU A 79 -21.59 19.90 -3.86
N GLY A 80 -20.61 20.41 -3.13
CA GLY A 80 -20.75 21.52 -2.20
C GLY A 80 -21.37 21.12 -0.86
N THR A 81 -21.14 21.94 0.16
CA THR A 81 -21.65 21.73 1.52
C THR A 81 -23.17 21.76 1.63
N ASP A 82 -23.84 22.46 0.72
CA ASP A 82 -25.31 22.53 0.71
C ASP A 82 -25.96 21.19 0.31
N ASN A 83 -25.27 20.42 -0.53
CA ASN A 83 -25.77 19.13 -1.04
C ASN A 83 -25.21 17.93 -0.30
N MET A 84 -24.10 18.09 0.42
CA MET A 84 -23.46 17.02 1.16
C MET A 84 -22.83 17.50 2.47
N HIS A 85 -23.15 16.80 3.56
CA HIS A 85 -22.45 16.93 4.82
C HIS A 85 -22.30 15.56 5.48
N TYR A 86 -21.29 15.40 6.34
CA TYR A 86 -21.04 14.15 7.06
C TYR A 86 -20.36 14.40 8.41
N SER A 87 -20.49 13.41 9.30
CA SER A 87 -19.84 13.36 10.60
C SER A 87 -19.18 11.99 10.80
N ILE A 88 -17.87 11.95 10.89
CA ILE A 88 -17.12 10.70 11.14
C ILE A 88 -17.40 10.15 12.54
N PRO A 89 -17.44 10.96 13.64
CA PRO A 89 -17.81 10.44 14.96
C PRO A 89 -19.21 9.82 15.00
N ALA A 90 -20.20 10.44 14.32
CA ALA A 90 -21.56 9.92 14.23
C ALA A 90 -21.72 8.79 13.20
N LYS A 91 -20.69 8.52 12.37
CA LYS A 91 -20.69 7.56 11.27
C LYS A 91 -21.86 7.75 10.30
N ARG A 92 -22.22 8.98 10.02
CA ARG A 92 -23.37 9.35 9.18
C ARG A 92 -23.06 10.53 8.29
N GLY A 93 -23.76 10.56 7.16
CA GLY A 93 -23.75 11.69 6.25
C GLY A 93 -25.11 11.89 5.62
N LYS A 94 -25.23 12.96 4.86
CA LYS A 94 -26.41 13.28 4.05
C LYS A 94 -25.98 13.76 2.68
N ILE A 95 -26.54 13.18 1.62
CA ILE A 95 -26.26 13.55 0.22
C ILE A 95 -27.59 13.75 -0.48
N PHE A 96 -27.86 14.94 -1.01
CA PHE A 96 -29.14 15.31 -1.64
C PHE A 96 -30.36 14.92 -0.80
N GLY A 97 -30.31 15.15 0.51
CA GLY A 97 -31.39 14.79 1.43
C GLY A 97 -31.39 13.34 1.93
N ARG A 98 -30.66 12.38 1.29
CA ARG A 98 -30.61 10.96 1.63
C ARG A 98 -29.63 10.72 2.76
N ASN A 99 -30.04 9.93 3.75
CA ASN A 99 -29.17 9.54 4.86
C ASN A 99 -28.21 8.44 4.44
N ILE A 100 -26.93 8.64 4.73
CA ILE A 100 -25.84 7.71 4.39
C ILE A 100 -25.17 7.26 5.67
N ASP A 101 -25.15 5.96 5.93
CA ASP A 101 -24.32 5.36 6.97
C ASP A 101 -22.89 5.20 6.46
N LEU A 102 -21.89 5.37 7.35
CA LEU A 102 -20.47 5.30 7.03
C LEU A 102 -19.79 4.19 7.83
N GLU A 103 -19.11 3.26 7.16
CA GLU A 103 -18.45 2.15 7.85
C GLU A 103 -17.04 1.86 7.31
N GLY A 104 -16.23 1.20 8.17
CA GLY A 104 -14.95 0.63 7.83
C GLY A 104 -15.02 -0.89 7.80
N ALA A 105 -14.46 -1.50 6.73
CA ALA A 105 -14.39 -2.95 6.54
C ALA A 105 -12.95 -3.44 6.58
N SER A 106 -12.33 -3.41 7.78
CA SER A 106 -10.91 -3.73 7.96
C SER A 106 -10.63 -5.21 8.29
N ASP A 107 -11.61 -5.94 8.79
CA ASP A 107 -11.48 -7.32 9.24
C ASP A 107 -12.76 -8.15 9.02
N ALA A 108 -12.67 -9.46 9.19
CA ALA A 108 -13.80 -10.39 8.97
C ALA A 108 -15.01 -10.07 9.87
N ARG A 109 -14.80 -9.57 11.09
CA ARG A 109 -15.91 -9.21 12.02
C ARG A 109 -16.65 -7.94 11.60
N SER A 110 -16.12 -7.21 10.63
CA SER A 110 -16.78 -6.01 10.10
C SER A 110 -18.16 -6.32 9.50
N GLU A 111 -18.43 -7.55 9.07
CA GLU A 111 -19.76 -7.97 8.58
C GLU A 111 -20.87 -7.79 9.63
N GLU A 112 -20.55 -7.94 10.92
CA GLU A 112 -21.50 -7.79 12.02
C GLU A 112 -22.11 -6.39 12.08
N LYS A 113 -21.37 -5.37 11.65
CA LYS A 113 -21.81 -3.97 11.67
C LYS A 113 -22.98 -3.69 10.71
N ILE A 114 -23.13 -4.53 9.69
CA ILE A 114 -24.18 -4.37 8.66
C ILE A 114 -25.21 -5.48 8.70
N ARG A 115 -25.16 -6.36 9.72
CA ARG A 115 -26.14 -7.40 9.92
C ARG A 115 -27.52 -6.80 10.25
N GLY A 116 -28.58 -7.33 9.64
CA GLY A 116 -29.96 -6.91 9.93
C GLY A 116 -30.39 -5.58 9.28
N ILE A 117 -29.54 -4.85 8.60
CA ILE A 117 -29.95 -3.65 7.87
C ILE A 117 -30.51 -4.02 6.49
N THR A 118 -31.41 -3.19 5.98
CA THR A 118 -31.89 -3.26 4.58
C THR A 118 -31.40 -2.02 3.84
N LEU A 119 -30.70 -2.22 2.73
CA LEU A 119 -30.08 -1.15 1.96
C LEU A 119 -30.77 -0.95 0.61
N HIS A 120 -30.93 0.31 0.24
CA HIS A 120 -31.36 0.75 -1.09
C HIS A 120 -30.19 0.93 -2.04
N GLY A 121 -28.96 1.12 -1.51
CA GLY A 121 -27.72 1.20 -2.27
C GLY A 121 -26.50 1.27 -1.39
N ALA A 122 -25.36 0.90 -1.96
CA ALA A 122 -24.08 0.97 -1.28
C ALA A 122 -22.95 1.43 -2.22
N TYR A 123 -21.97 2.08 -1.62
CA TYR A 123 -20.69 2.40 -2.26
C TYR A 123 -19.55 1.73 -1.49
N LEU A 124 -18.63 1.08 -2.18
CA LEU A 124 -17.46 0.41 -1.58
C LEU A 124 -16.18 0.86 -2.28
N ASP A 125 -15.32 1.57 -1.57
CA ASP A 125 -14.01 1.95 -2.05
C ASP A 125 -12.98 0.83 -1.85
N GLU A 126 -12.14 0.60 -2.86
CA GLU A 126 -11.06 -0.40 -2.83
C GLU A 126 -11.56 -1.82 -2.45
N ALA A 127 -12.51 -2.36 -3.23
CA ALA A 127 -13.21 -3.61 -2.91
C ALA A 127 -12.29 -4.82 -2.65
N THR A 128 -11.12 -4.91 -3.28
CA THR A 128 -10.11 -5.96 -3.00
C THR A 128 -9.56 -5.90 -1.57
N LEU A 129 -9.62 -4.76 -0.90
CA LEU A 129 -9.14 -4.61 0.47
C LEU A 129 -10.18 -4.98 1.54
N ALA A 130 -11.45 -5.18 1.13
CA ALA A 130 -12.51 -5.62 2.02
C ALA A 130 -12.47 -7.15 2.18
N PRO A 131 -12.81 -7.69 3.36
CA PRO A 131 -12.97 -9.13 3.54
C PRO A 131 -14.15 -9.68 2.72
N GLU A 132 -13.98 -10.87 2.09
CA GLU A 132 -15.06 -11.51 1.34
C GLU A 132 -16.36 -11.71 2.17
N PRO A 133 -16.31 -12.14 3.44
CA PRO A 133 -17.52 -12.25 4.26
C PRO A 133 -18.29 -10.93 4.37
N PHE A 134 -17.58 -9.80 4.50
CA PHE A 134 -18.19 -8.48 4.52
C PHE A 134 -18.87 -8.16 3.18
N PHE A 135 -18.19 -8.40 2.06
CA PHE A 135 -18.73 -8.15 0.72
C PHE A 135 -19.99 -9.00 0.46
N THR A 136 -19.95 -10.29 0.78
CA THR A 136 -21.10 -11.20 0.67
C THR A 136 -22.28 -10.74 1.54
N MET A 137 -22.00 -10.33 2.78
CA MET A 137 -23.02 -9.76 3.67
C MET A 137 -23.59 -8.48 3.06
N LEU A 138 -22.77 -7.57 2.55
CA LEU A 138 -23.20 -6.32 1.92
C LEU A 138 -24.18 -6.57 0.76
N LEU A 139 -23.85 -7.53 -0.13
CA LEU A 139 -24.74 -7.90 -1.23
C LEU A 139 -26.10 -8.45 -0.75
N SER A 140 -26.10 -9.21 0.33
CA SER A 140 -27.34 -9.72 0.91
C SER A 140 -28.22 -8.63 1.53
N ARG A 141 -27.64 -7.46 1.90
CA ARG A 141 -28.39 -6.30 2.42
C ARG A 141 -29.04 -5.46 1.33
N LEU A 142 -28.56 -5.54 0.09
CA LEU A 142 -29.15 -4.88 -1.07
C LEU A 142 -30.39 -5.62 -1.59
N SER A 143 -31.45 -5.60 -0.79
CA SER A 143 -32.67 -6.40 -0.98
C SER A 143 -33.87 -5.59 -1.49
N THR A 144 -33.76 -4.27 -1.59
CA THR A 144 -34.84 -3.44 -2.13
C THR A 144 -34.84 -3.44 -3.66
N LYS A 145 -36.01 -3.19 -4.27
CA LYS A 145 -36.13 -3.14 -5.73
C LYS A 145 -35.24 -2.04 -6.31
N GLY A 146 -34.36 -2.42 -7.24
CA GLY A 146 -33.43 -1.50 -7.91
C GLY A 146 -32.23 -1.09 -7.08
N ALA A 147 -31.96 -1.77 -5.94
CA ALA A 147 -30.76 -1.55 -5.15
C ALA A 147 -29.50 -1.86 -5.98
N LYS A 148 -28.48 -1.01 -5.83
CA LYS A 148 -27.20 -1.15 -6.54
C LYS A 148 -26.02 -1.01 -5.60
N LEU A 149 -24.93 -1.73 -5.94
CA LEU A 149 -23.60 -1.51 -5.42
C LEU A 149 -22.77 -0.75 -6.45
N PHE A 150 -22.07 0.27 -6.00
CA PHE A 150 -21.01 0.93 -6.75
C PHE A 150 -19.68 0.71 -6.03
N GLY A 151 -18.64 0.39 -6.75
CA GLY A 151 -17.35 0.14 -6.11
C GLY A 151 -16.17 0.42 -7.03
N THR A 152 -15.02 0.59 -6.39
CA THR A 152 -13.74 0.72 -7.07
C THR A 152 -12.80 -0.38 -6.62
N THR A 153 -11.85 -0.75 -7.47
CA THR A 153 -10.77 -1.65 -7.08
C THR A 153 -9.52 -1.46 -7.93
N ASN A 154 -8.37 -1.76 -7.34
CA ASN A 154 -7.16 -2.05 -8.10
C ASN A 154 -7.06 -3.57 -8.27
N PRO A 155 -6.47 -4.06 -9.37
CA PRO A 155 -6.20 -5.48 -9.54
C PRO A 155 -5.29 -6.05 -8.44
N ASP A 156 -5.48 -7.34 -8.17
CA ASP A 156 -4.73 -8.14 -7.24
C ASP A 156 -4.36 -9.49 -7.88
N SER A 157 -4.26 -10.58 -7.13
CA SER A 157 -4.10 -11.93 -7.65
C SER A 157 -5.28 -12.32 -8.57
N PRO A 158 -5.05 -13.03 -9.68
CA PRO A 158 -6.14 -13.56 -10.51
C PRO A 158 -7.00 -14.58 -9.76
N ARG A 159 -6.52 -15.13 -8.64
CA ARG A 159 -7.26 -16.02 -7.75
C ARG A 159 -7.98 -15.30 -6.60
N HIS A 160 -7.90 -13.97 -6.56
CA HIS A 160 -8.59 -13.20 -5.54
C HIS A 160 -10.11 -13.41 -5.62
N TRP A 161 -10.77 -13.56 -4.47
CA TRP A 161 -12.21 -13.87 -4.37
C TRP A 161 -13.09 -12.91 -5.19
N LEU A 162 -12.77 -11.61 -5.21
CA LEU A 162 -13.52 -10.63 -6.00
C LEU A 162 -13.47 -10.94 -7.49
N LYS A 163 -12.29 -11.34 -8.00
CA LYS A 163 -12.10 -11.70 -9.41
C LYS A 163 -12.85 -12.98 -9.74
N VAL A 164 -12.55 -14.06 -9.00
CA VAL A 164 -13.07 -15.41 -9.31
C VAL A 164 -14.57 -15.52 -9.08
N ASN A 165 -15.06 -15.06 -7.91
CA ASN A 165 -16.44 -15.30 -7.49
C ASN A 165 -17.41 -14.26 -8.05
N TYR A 166 -16.93 -13.10 -8.49
CA TYR A 166 -17.78 -11.99 -8.92
C TYR A 166 -17.42 -11.48 -10.32
N LEU A 167 -16.23 -10.89 -10.55
CA LEU A 167 -15.95 -10.19 -11.81
C LEU A 167 -15.94 -11.13 -13.03
N ASP A 168 -15.45 -12.34 -12.88
CA ASP A 168 -15.41 -13.36 -13.95
C ASP A 168 -16.62 -14.29 -13.95
N ASN A 169 -17.59 -14.08 -13.06
CA ASN A 169 -18.76 -14.93 -12.96
C ASN A 169 -19.87 -14.49 -13.95
N PRO A 170 -20.10 -15.22 -15.03
CA PRO A 170 -21.05 -14.83 -16.09
C PRO A 170 -22.52 -14.91 -15.63
N ASN A 171 -22.80 -15.55 -14.48
CA ASN A 171 -24.15 -15.67 -13.95
C ASN A 171 -24.59 -14.48 -13.09
N LEU A 172 -23.69 -13.50 -12.85
CA LEU A 172 -23.99 -12.35 -12.07
C LEU A 172 -24.30 -11.11 -12.93
N ASP A 173 -25.24 -10.31 -12.48
CA ASP A 173 -25.59 -9.03 -13.12
C ASP A 173 -24.59 -7.93 -12.70
N ILE A 174 -23.43 -7.90 -13.37
CA ILE A 174 -22.30 -7.02 -13.09
C ILE A 174 -22.02 -6.14 -14.31
N TYR A 175 -21.85 -4.84 -14.04
CA TYR A 175 -21.17 -3.89 -14.91
C TYR A 175 -19.74 -3.69 -14.41
N CYS A 176 -18.77 -3.97 -15.27
CA CYS A 176 -17.35 -3.78 -14.96
C CYS A 176 -16.70 -2.90 -16.03
N SER A 177 -16.04 -1.81 -15.63
CA SER A 177 -15.31 -0.95 -16.55
C SER A 177 -13.87 -0.76 -16.08
N LYS A 178 -12.92 -1.00 -17.00
CA LYS A 178 -11.49 -0.89 -16.74
C LYS A 178 -11.00 0.51 -17.03
N PHE A 179 -10.30 1.10 -16.05
CA PHE A 179 -9.66 2.42 -16.12
C PHE A 179 -8.15 2.26 -16.05
N LEU A 180 -7.43 2.78 -17.01
CA LEU A 180 -5.97 2.79 -17.05
C LEU A 180 -5.40 4.16 -16.69
N LEU A 181 -4.13 4.18 -16.29
CA LEU A 181 -3.45 5.44 -15.95
C LEU A 181 -3.50 6.45 -17.10
N ASP A 182 -3.33 5.98 -18.33
CA ASP A 182 -3.31 6.80 -19.53
C ASP A 182 -4.71 7.34 -19.92
N ASP A 183 -5.81 6.80 -19.35
CA ASP A 183 -7.16 7.34 -19.51
C ASP A 183 -7.34 8.68 -18.76
N ASN A 184 -6.46 8.96 -17.80
CA ASN A 184 -6.50 10.20 -17.02
C ASN A 184 -5.63 11.29 -17.64
N THR A 185 -6.14 11.91 -18.68
CA THR A 185 -5.45 12.98 -19.41
C THR A 185 -5.29 14.29 -18.63
N THR A 186 -5.75 14.35 -17.37
CA THR A 186 -5.59 15.53 -16.51
C THR A 186 -4.28 15.55 -15.73
N LEU A 187 -3.55 14.45 -15.72
CA LEU A 187 -2.28 14.32 -15.01
C LEU A 187 -1.13 14.87 -15.86
N PRO A 188 -0.19 15.62 -15.26
CA PRO A 188 1.05 16.01 -15.94
C PRO A 188 1.88 14.79 -16.37
N MET A 189 2.54 14.88 -17.53
CA MET A 189 3.34 13.74 -18.07
C MET A 189 4.51 13.38 -17.16
N ASP A 190 5.17 14.37 -16.58
CA ASP A 190 6.26 14.15 -15.62
C ASP A 190 5.80 13.38 -14.38
N TYR A 191 4.58 13.65 -13.91
CA TYR A 191 3.96 12.88 -12.81
C TYR A 191 3.71 11.43 -13.21
N ILE A 192 3.18 11.19 -14.42
CA ILE A 192 2.93 9.84 -14.94
C ILE A 192 4.24 9.06 -15.05
N ASP A 193 5.30 9.68 -15.59
CA ASP A 193 6.61 9.05 -15.73
C ASP A 193 7.26 8.74 -14.37
N ASN A 194 7.12 9.63 -13.41
CA ASN A 194 7.58 9.41 -12.05
C ASN A 194 6.82 8.26 -11.39
N LEU A 195 5.49 8.23 -11.53
CA LEU A 195 4.67 7.16 -10.99
C LEU A 195 5.03 5.80 -11.61
N LYS A 196 5.29 5.74 -12.91
CA LYS A 196 5.75 4.51 -13.60
C LYS A 196 7.11 4.02 -13.08
N ARG A 197 7.96 4.91 -12.57
CA ARG A 197 9.27 4.55 -11.95
C ARG A 197 9.14 4.11 -10.49
N GLU A 198 8.09 4.54 -9.79
CA GLU A 198 7.84 4.16 -8.40
C GLU A 198 7.39 2.71 -8.24
N TYR A 199 6.89 2.08 -9.29
CA TYR A 199 6.38 0.71 -9.25
C TYR A 199 7.26 -0.23 -10.06
N THR A 200 7.49 -1.44 -9.56
CA THR A 200 8.28 -2.49 -10.25
C THR A 200 7.59 -3.85 -10.15
N GLY A 201 7.98 -4.78 -11.00
CA GLY A 201 7.54 -6.17 -10.95
C GLY A 201 6.02 -6.34 -10.96
N VAL A 202 5.50 -7.14 -10.04
CA VAL A 202 4.06 -7.41 -9.91
C VAL A 202 3.24 -6.15 -9.63
N PHE A 203 3.80 -5.22 -8.86
CA PHE A 203 3.12 -3.97 -8.52
C PHE A 203 2.99 -3.03 -9.72
N TYR A 204 3.99 -2.99 -10.61
CA TYR A 204 3.89 -2.26 -11.87
C TYR A 204 2.75 -2.82 -12.74
N ARG A 205 2.69 -4.14 -12.87
CA ARG A 205 1.64 -4.80 -13.64
C ARG A 205 0.24 -4.52 -13.08
N ARG A 206 0.06 -4.60 -11.76
CA ARG A 206 -1.25 -4.35 -11.12
C ARG A 206 -1.63 -2.87 -11.13
N PHE A 207 -0.74 -2.01 -10.67
CA PHE A 207 -1.08 -0.62 -10.35
C PHE A 207 -0.86 0.34 -11.51
N ILE A 208 0.01 0.02 -12.48
CA ILE A 208 0.24 0.83 -13.67
C ILE A 208 -0.51 0.24 -14.88
N LEU A 209 -0.35 -1.06 -15.16
CA LEU A 209 -0.98 -1.69 -16.32
C LEU A 209 -2.42 -2.16 -16.04
N GLY A 210 -2.87 -2.15 -14.80
CA GLY A 210 -4.22 -2.59 -14.44
C GLY A 210 -4.46 -4.08 -14.71
N GLU A 211 -3.48 -4.94 -14.45
CA GLU A 211 -3.55 -6.38 -14.72
C GLU A 211 -3.77 -7.18 -13.44
N TRP A 212 -4.63 -8.20 -13.50
CA TRP A 212 -4.75 -9.20 -12.47
C TRP A 212 -3.63 -10.23 -12.63
N VAL A 213 -2.63 -10.19 -11.77
CA VAL A 213 -1.45 -11.07 -11.86
C VAL A 213 -1.04 -11.59 -10.49
N ALA A 214 -0.58 -12.86 -10.46
CA ALA A 214 -0.05 -13.46 -9.24
C ALA A 214 1.34 -12.90 -8.90
N ALA A 215 1.60 -12.77 -7.60
CA ALA A 215 2.92 -12.49 -7.09
C ALA A 215 3.65 -13.82 -6.87
N GLU A 216 4.51 -14.22 -7.79
CA GLU A 216 5.17 -15.53 -7.81
C GLU A 216 6.69 -15.41 -7.71
N GLY A 217 7.33 -16.46 -7.17
CA GLY A 217 8.79 -16.57 -7.10
C GLY A 217 9.43 -15.64 -6.07
N ALA A 218 10.63 -15.14 -6.39
CA ALA A 218 11.37 -14.25 -5.52
C ALA A 218 10.66 -12.90 -5.36
N ILE A 219 10.68 -12.36 -4.15
CA ILE A 219 10.11 -11.04 -3.84
C ILE A 219 11.00 -9.92 -4.40
N TYR A 220 12.33 -10.08 -4.32
CA TYR A 220 13.31 -9.11 -4.80
C TYR A 220 14.18 -9.66 -5.94
N PRO A 221 13.60 -10.06 -7.10
CA PRO A 221 14.38 -10.64 -8.20
C PRO A 221 15.39 -9.65 -8.82
N MET A 222 15.23 -8.33 -8.56
CA MET A 222 16.15 -7.28 -8.99
C MET A 222 17.40 -7.17 -8.10
N PHE A 223 17.42 -7.82 -6.93
CA PHE A 223 18.60 -7.80 -6.05
C PHE A 223 19.74 -8.64 -6.66
N ASP A 224 20.89 -8.02 -6.79
CA ASP A 224 22.13 -8.64 -7.31
C ASP A 224 23.28 -8.25 -6.39
N SER A 225 23.85 -9.23 -5.69
CA SER A 225 24.94 -8.98 -4.73
C SER A 225 26.16 -8.32 -5.37
N LYS A 226 26.43 -8.55 -6.67
CA LYS A 226 27.54 -7.90 -7.39
C LYS A 226 27.32 -6.40 -7.60
N LYS A 227 26.06 -5.95 -7.62
CA LYS A 227 25.69 -4.55 -7.84
C LYS A 227 25.36 -3.81 -6.54
N HIS A 228 24.77 -4.50 -5.59
CA HIS A 228 24.18 -3.90 -4.39
C HIS A 228 25.01 -4.12 -3.12
N VAL A 229 26.12 -4.87 -3.20
CA VAL A 229 27.02 -5.09 -2.05
C VAL A 229 28.35 -4.41 -2.29
N SER A 230 28.81 -3.60 -1.32
CA SER A 230 30.10 -2.91 -1.37
C SER A 230 30.60 -2.60 0.03
N ASP A 231 31.92 -2.71 0.23
CA ASP A 231 32.63 -2.33 1.46
C ASP A 231 32.99 -0.82 1.53
N LYS A 232 32.77 -0.08 0.44
CA LYS A 232 33.14 1.32 0.29
C LYS A 232 32.03 2.25 0.79
N LEU A 233 31.92 2.41 2.10
CA LEU A 233 30.93 3.30 2.72
C LEU A 233 31.25 4.77 2.43
N PRO A 234 30.30 5.56 1.91
CA PRO A 234 30.44 7.00 1.80
C PRO A 234 30.24 7.68 3.17
N GLU A 235 30.46 8.98 3.23
CA GLU A 235 30.04 9.77 4.36
C GLU A 235 28.50 9.82 4.42
N MET A 236 27.94 9.63 5.64
CA MET A 236 26.50 9.62 5.87
C MET A 236 26.00 11.01 6.28
N ARG A 237 24.85 11.43 5.72
CA ARG A 237 24.14 12.67 6.12
C ARG A 237 23.35 12.45 7.39
N MET A 238 22.74 11.25 7.53
CA MET A 238 21.98 10.81 8.71
C MET A 238 22.05 9.30 8.83
N THR A 239 21.83 8.78 10.02
CA THR A 239 21.79 7.33 10.28
C THR A 239 20.63 6.98 11.17
N TRP A 240 20.05 5.79 10.96
CA TRP A 240 19.03 5.24 11.84
C TRP A 240 19.23 3.74 12.02
N VAL A 241 18.57 3.20 13.03
CA VAL A 241 18.55 1.76 13.28
C VAL A 241 17.11 1.27 13.13
N CYS A 242 16.92 0.09 12.61
CA CYS A 242 15.64 -0.58 12.54
C CYS A 242 15.75 -1.99 13.09
N ALA A 243 14.68 -2.50 13.70
CA ALA A 243 14.69 -3.76 14.39
C ALA A 243 13.40 -4.56 14.17
N ASP A 244 13.58 -5.84 13.90
CA ASP A 244 12.56 -6.88 14.04
C ASP A 244 12.90 -7.75 15.25
N ILE A 245 11.98 -7.81 16.22
CA ILE A 245 12.21 -8.47 17.52
C ILE A 245 11.44 -9.78 17.58
N GLY A 246 12.17 -10.89 17.54
CA GLY A 246 11.60 -12.21 17.74
C GLY A 246 11.71 -12.68 19.21
N HIS A 247 10.67 -13.35 19.73
CA HIS A 247 10.73 -14.01 21.05
C HIS A 247 11.28 -15.44 20.92
N THR A 248 10.75 -16.21 19.99
CA THR A 248 11.18 -17.57 19.64
C THR A 248 11.88 -17.63 18.30
N ASN A 249 11.67 -16.62 17.49
CA ASN A 249 12.28 -16.39 16.19
C ASN A 249 13.53 -15.53 16.32
N PRO A 250 14.37 -15.45 15.29
CA PRO A 250 15.52 -14.56 15.27
C PRO A 250 15.14 -13.10 15.55
N THR A 251 16.08 -12.36 16.11
CA THR A 251 16.02 -10.91 16.28
C THR A 251 17.06 -10.27 15.38
N ALA A 252 16.66 -9.31 14.56
CA ALA A 252 17.54 -8.59 13.65
C ALA A 252 17.51 -7.07 13.91
N PHE A 253 18.72 -6.45 14.01
CA PHE A 253 18.87 -5.01 13.97
C PHE A 253 19.72 -4.64 12.75
N LEU A 254 19.32 -3.61 12.04
CA LEU A 254 20.07 -3.06 10.93
C LEU A 254 20.37 -1.59 11.18
N ARG A 255 21.61 -1.18 10.90
CA ARG A 255 21.98 0.24 10.87
C ARG A 255 21.96 0.73 9.43
N LEU A 256 21.08 1.67 9.15
CA LEU A 256 20.95 2.32 7.86
C LEU A 256 21.54 3.73 7.88
N GLY A 257 21.88 4.23 6.70
CA GLY A 257 22.31 5.62 6.52
C GLY A 257 21.94 6.15 5.15
N ALA A 258 21.65 7.45 5.10
CA ALA A 258 21.54 8.19 3.85
C ALA A 258 22.93 8.74 3.48
N GLY A 259 23.54 8.18 2.45
CA GLY A 259 24.86 8.56 1.98
C GLY A 259 24.89 9.94 1.27
N LYS A 260 26.03 10.61 1.28
CA LYS A 260 26.24 11.80 0.44
C LYS A 260 26.22 11.48 -1.06
N ASP A 261 26.35 10.21 -1.41
CA ASP A 261 26.22 9.69 -2.77
C ASP A 261 24.77 9.55 -3.24
N GLY A 262 23.80 9.97 -2.42
CA GLY A 262 22.36 9.88 -2.72
C GLY A 262 21.75 8.51 -2.49
N ARG A 263 22.51 7.52 -2.01
CA ARG A 263 22.04 6.14 -1.80
C ARG A 263 21.69 5.87 -0.34
N ILE A 264 20.91 4.83 -0.13
CA ILE A 264 20.63 4.24 1.18
C ILE A 264 21.59 3.09 1.41
N TRP A 265 22.28 3.12 2.52
CA TRP A 265 23.27 2.13 2.90
C TRP A 265 22.82 1.34 4.13
N VAL A 266 22.89 0.02 4.04
CA VAL A 266 22.84 -0.85 5.23
C VAL A 266 24.28 -1.11 5.65
N MET A 267 24.68 -0.49 6.76
CA MET A 267 26.08 -0.40 7.15
C MET A 267 26.51 -1.47 8.14
N ASP A 268 25.62 -1.93 9.00
CA ASP A 268 25.90 -2.93 10.04
C ASP A 268 24.64 -3.74 10.38
N GLU A 269 24.85 -4.97 10.83
CA GLU A 269 23.81 -5.93 11.20
C GLU A 269 24.11 -6.53 12.55
N TYR A 270 23.11 -6.71 13.37
CA TYR A 270 23.07 -7.60 14.51
C TYR A 270 22.01 -8.66 14.22
N TYR A 271 22.39 -9.92 14.38
CA TYR A 271 21.48 -11.04 14.19
C TYR A 271 21.62 -12.03 15.34
N HIS A 272 20.53 -12.33 16.04
CA HIS A 272 20.50 -13.31 17.12
C HIS A 272 19.46 -14.37 16.81
N GLN A 273 19.94 -15.56 16.49
CA GLN A 273 19.11 -16.72 16.20
C GLN A 273 19.08 -17.67 17.39
N VAL A 274 17.88 -17.90 17.93
CA VAL A 274 17.66 -18.92 18.97
C VAL A 274 17.79 -20.31 18.35
N GLY A 275 18.49 -21.21 18.99
CA GLY A 275 18.74 -22.59 18.51
C GLY A 275 19.16 -23.53 19.62
N ALA A 276 19.56 -24.76 19.28
CA ALA A 276 19.89 -25.79 20.26
C ALA A 276 21.00 -25.38 21.26
N SER A 277 21.91 -24.50 20.84
CA SER A 277 23.03 -24.02 21.66
C SER A 277 22.96 -22.54 22.01
N VAL A 278 21.94 -21.80 21.53
CA VAL A 278 21.80 -20.34 21.71
C VAL A 278 20.46 -20.08 22.40
N LEU A 279 20.52 -19.58 23.63
CA LEU A 279 19.34 -19.30 24.43
C LEU A 279 18.60 -18.03 23.96
N ALA A 280 17.28 -18.04 24.11
CA ALA A 280 16.48 -16.84 23.96
C ALA A 280 16.89 -15.76 24.96
N LYS A 281 16.94 -14.52 24.52
CA LYS A 281 17.24 -13.35 25.37
C LYS A 281 15.95 -12.72 25.89
N SER A 282 16.02 -12.17 27.11
CA SER A 282 14.93 -11.37 27.64
C SER A 282 14.85 -10.01 26.93
N PRO A 283 13.71 -9.30 26.99
CA PRO A 283 13.57 -7.94 26.45
C PRO A 283 14.67 -6.99 26.96
N LYS A 284 15.06 -7.12 28.24
CA LYS A 284 16.15 -6.34 28.83
C LYS A 284 17.50 -6.63 28.18
N GLN A 285 17.84 -7.90 27.94
CA GLN A 285 19.08 -8.27 27.26
C GLN A 285 19.14 -7.75 25.83
N TYR A 286 18.01 -7.82 25.10
CA TYR A 286 17.93 -7.21 23.76
C TYR A 286 18.04 -5.69 23.80
N ALA A 287 17.51 -5.03 24.84
CA ALA A 287 17.67 -3.58 25.02
C ALA A 287 19.13 -3.20 25.26
N GLN A 288 19.87 -4.00 26.03
CA GLN A 288 21.31 -3.82 26.23
C GLN A 288 22.10 -4.06 24.94
N ASP A 289 21.76 -5.10 24.17
CA ASP A 289 22.36 -5.34 22.86
C ASP A 289 22.10 -4.18 21.90
N MET A 290 20.88 -3.63 21.87
CA MET A 290 20.53 -2.46 21.07
C MET A 290 21.32 -1.23 21.49
N SER A 291 21.46 -1.00 22.80
CA SER A 291 22.29 0.07 23.35
C SER A 291 23.74 -0.05 22.89
N ALA A 292 24.32 -1.24 23.00
CA ALA A 292 25.67 -1.54 22.53
C ALA A 292 25.80 -1.37 21.01
N PHE A 293 24.81 -1.85 20.24
CA PHE A 293 24.79 -1.69 18.79
C PHE A 293 24.70 -0.23 18.36
N CYS A 294 23.89 0.58 19.02
CA CYS A 294 23.77 2.01 18.76
C CYS A 294 25.05 2.79 19.12
N SER A 295 25.79 2.34 20.13
CA SER A 295 27.01 2.97 20.62
C SER A 295 28.29 2.57 19.88
N LYS A 296 28.22 1.62 18.93
CA LYS A 296 29.40 1.21 18.11
C LYS A 296 30.03 2.34 17.32
N THR A 297 29.29 3.39 17.01
CA THR A 297 29.75 4.54 16.24
C THR A 297 29.83 5.79 17.12
N LYS A 298 30.75 6.72 16.80
CA LYS A 298 30.91 7.99 17.55
C LYS A 298 29.61 8.82 17.59
N THR A 299 28.82 8.75 16.53
CA THR A 299 27.52 9.45 16.43
C THR A 299 26.41 8.43 16.61
N PRO A 300 25.55 8.57 17.61
CA PRO A 300 24.39 7.70 17.78
C PRO A 300 23.42 7.85 16.60
N PRO A 301 22.54 6.85 16.34
CA PRO A 301 21.52 6.97 15.30
C PRO A 301 20.50 8.07 15.65
N ASP A 302 19.98 8.75 14.64
CA ASP A 302 18.95 9.81 14.81
C ASP A 302 17.64 9.25 15.38
N VAL A 303 17.35 7.98 15.08
CA VAL A 303 16.14 7.28 15.55
C VAL A 303 16.33 5.77 15.49
N VAL A 304 15.63 5.06 16.36
CA VAL A 304 15.45 3.59 16.31
C VAL A 304 14.01 3.29 15.93
N VAL A 305 13.80 2.54 14.84
CA VAL A 305 12.49 2.16 14.29
C VAL A 305 12.21 0.71 14.66
N ILE A 306 11.09 0.46 15.33
CA ILE A 306 10.78 -0.86 15.94
C ILE A 306 9.34 -1.23 15.60
N ASP A 307 9.08 -2.53 15.30
CA ASP A 307 7.72 -3.06 15.14
C ASP A 307 6.86 -2.70 16.37
N PRO A 308 5.68 -2.10 16.17
CA PRO A 308 4.77 -1.78 17.26
C PRO A 308 4.32 -3.02 18.06
N ALA A 309 4.38 -4.22 17.50
CA ALA A 309 4.08 -5.47 18.22
C ALA A 309 5.10 -5.79 19.33
N ALA A 310 6.31 -5.23 19.27
CA ALA A 310 7.37 -5.43 20.27
C ALA A 310 7.27 -4.46 21.47
N GLU A 311 6.06 -4.19 21.99
CA GLU A 311 5.82 -3.19 23.04
C GLU A 311 6.66 -3.41 24.30
N GLY A 312 6.79 -4.66 24.78
CA GLY A 312 7.61 -4.98 25.95
C GLY A 312 9.08 -4.64 25.78
N PHE A 313 9.62 -4.84 24.57
CA PHE A 313 10.98 -4.43 24.23
C PHE A 313 11.10 -2.90 24.15
N ILE A 314 10.10 -2.21 23.56
CA ILE A 314 10.08 -0.74 23.46
C ILE A 314 10.11 -0.10 24.83
N LEU A 315 9.33 -0.62 25.79
CA LEU A 315 9.31 -0.12 27.16
C LEU A 315 10.68 -0.30 27.83
N GLN A 316 11.25 -1.50 27.73
CA GLN A 316 12.56 -1.80 28.33
C GLN A 316 13.68 -0.97 27.68
N LEU A 317 13.62 -0.75 26.36
CA LEU A 317 14.61 0.07 25.66
C LEU A 317 14.55 1.54 26.10
N LYS A 318 13.38 2.09 26.38
CA LYS A 318 13.23 3.46 26.91
C LYS A 318 13.88 3.61 28.30
N GLU A 319 13.80 2.58 29.13
CA GLU A 319 14.43 2.58 30.45
C GLU A 319 15.96 2.49 30.36
N GLU A 320 16.47 1.58 29.52
CA GLU A 320 17.92 1.34 29.37
C GLU A 320 18.63 2.44 28.55
N THR A 321 17.92 3.11 27.63
CA THR A 321 18.49 4.07 26.69
C THR A 321 17.61 5.32 26.53
N PRO A 322 17.44 6.15 27.58
CA PRO A 322 16.57 7.32 27.54
C PRO A 322 17.03 8.39 26.52
N TRP A 323 18.26 8.30 26.05
CA TRP A 323 18.85 9.17 25.03
C TRP A 323 18.49 8.75 23.58
N LEU A 324 17.96 7.53 23.35
CA LEU A 324 17.54 7.07 22.04
C LEU A 324 16.12 7.54 21.70
N ARG A 325 15.97 8.15 20.54
CA ARG A 325 14.66 8.48 20.00
C ARG A 325 14.06 7.22 19.34
N ILE A 326 12.92 6.77 19.86
CA ILE A 326 12.24 5.57 19.36
C ILE A 326 11.02 5.98 18.51
N ARG A 327 10.86 5.35 17.35
CA ARG A 327 9.73 5.48 16.45
C ARG A 327 9.12 4.10 16.21
N ARG A 328 7.79 4.00 16.25
CA ARG A 328 7.08 2.78 15.85
C ARG A 328 7.07 2.65 14.35
N ALA A 329 7.35 1.45 13.85
CA ALA A 329 7.36 1.14 12.43
C ALA A 329 5.96 1.20 11.82
N ASP A 330 5.90 1.51 10.54
CA ASP A 330 4.76 1.15 9.68
C ASP A 330 5.03 -0.28 9.19
N ASN A 331 4.19 -1.23 9.63
CA ASN A 331 4.37 -2.66 9.33
C ASN A 331 3.53 -3.15 8.14
N ALA A 332 3.02 -2.24 7.29
CA ALA A 332 2.33 -2.60 6.05
C ALA A 332 3.24 -3.45 5.14
N VAL A 333 2.92 -4.75 5.00
CA VAL A 333 3.82 -5.72 4.35
C VAL A 333 3.96 -5.45 2.86
N LEU A 334 2.87 -5.45 2.11
CA LEU A 334 2.91 -5.32 0.64
C LEU A 334 3.42 -3.96 0.19
N GLU A 335 2.98 -2.89 0.86
CA GLU A 335 3.42 -1.52 0.58
C GLU A 335 4.91 -1.34 0.89
N GLY A 336 5.37 -1.96 1.97
CA GLY A 336 6.79 -1.97 2.35
C GLY A 336 7.64 -2.78 1.37
N ILE A 337 7.20 -3.97 0.95
CA ILE A 337 7.88 -4.78 -0.08
C ILE A 337 8.00 -3.98 -1.38
N GLN A 338 6.91 -3.35 -1.83
CA GLN A 338 6.94 -2.50 -3.02
C GLN A 338 7.96 -1.36 -2.90
N THR A 339 7.98 -0.67 -1.75
CA THR A 339 8.91 0.45 -1.53
C THR A 339 10.37 -0.02 -1.57
N VAL A 340 10.70 -1.12 -0.89
CA VAL A 340 12.05 -1.73 -0.92
C VAL A 340 12.41 -2.17 -2.34
N SER A 341 11.48 -2.80 -3.07
CA SER A 341 11.69 -3.20 -4.48
C SER A 341 12.09 -2.00 -5.35
N SER A 342 11.38 -0.88 -5.21
CA SER A 342 11.67 0.35 -5.98
C SER A 342 13.06 0.92 -5.66
N VAL A 343 13.47 0.88 -4.39
CA VAL A 343 14.80 1.35 -3.95
C VAL A 343 15.92 0.45 -4.51
N ILE A 344 15.70 -0.87 -4.53
CA ILE A 344 16.68 -1.82 -5.10
C ILE A 344 16.77 -1.64 -6.62
N ASP A 345 15.63 -1.61 -7.31
CA ASP A 345 15.58 -1.51 -8.78
C ASP A 345 16.19 -0.21 -9.30
N ALA A 346 16.00 0.90 -8.59
CA ALA A 346 16.67 2.17 -8.87
C ALA A 346 18.19 2.13 -8.63
N GLY A 347 18.74 1.06 -8.02
CA GLY A 347 20.15 0.95 -7.64
C GLY A 347 20.53 1.88 -6.49
N MET A 348 19.56 2.26 -5.69
CA MET A 348 19.76 3.16 -4.54
C MET A 348 20.01 2.42 -3.22
N LEU A 349 19.73 1.11 -3.12
CA LEU A 349 20.08 0.31 -1.95
C LEU A 349 21.52 -0.23 -2.10
N MET A 350 22.33 0.04 -1.11
CA MET A 350 23.67 -0.54 -0.97
C MET A 350 23.81 -1.22 0.37
N ILE A 351 24.50 -2.35 0.41
CA ILE A 351 24.64 -3.19 1.61
C ILE A 351 26.11 -3.46 1.85
N HIS A 352 26.56 -3.25 3.07
CA HIS A 352 27.92 -3.62 3.44
C HIS A 352 28.04 -5.14 3.58
N PRO A 353 29.13 -5.80 3.11
CA PRO A 353 29.28 -7.26 3.14
C PRO A 353 29.12 -7.93 4.51
N ARG A 354 29.30 -7.17 5.60
CA ARG A 354 29.10 -7.68 6.97
C ARG A 354 27.64 -7.97 7.33
N CYS A 355 26.68 -7.46 6.55
CA CYS A 355 25.25 -7.73 6.70
C CYS A 355 24.86 -9.00 5.94
N ASN A 356 25.52 -10.10 6.28
CA ASN A 356 25.40 -11.36 5.55
C ASN A 356 24.02 -12.00 5.65
N HIS A 357 23.35 -11.93 6.83
CA HIS A 357 21.99 -12.47 6.97
C HIS A 357 20.99 -11.71 6.10
N LEU A 358 21.07 -10.39 6.06
CA LEU A 358 20.23 -9.58 5.17
C LEU A 358 20.46 -9.94 3.70
N ILE A 359 21.73 -10.11 3.29
CA ILE A 359 22.06 -10.48 1.91
C ILE A 359 21.45 -11.84 1.56
N ASP A 360 21.60 -12.83 2.43
CA ASP A 360 21.06 -14.18 2.25
C ASP A 360 19.53 -14.18 2.24
N GLU A 361 18.91 -13.44 3.16
CA GLU A 361 17.46 -13.30 3.22
C GLU A 361 16.90 -12.63 1.97
N LEU A 362 17.50 -11.54 1.47
CA LEU A 362 17.06 -10.87 0.24
C LEU A 362 17.09 -11.79 -0.97
N MET A 363 18.11 -12.66 -1.08
CA MET A 363 18.21 -13.65 -2.16
C MET A 363 17.17 -14.77 -2.04
N GLY A 364 16.81 -15.14 -0.81
CA GLY A 364 15.89 -16.25 -0.53
C GLY A 364 14.43 -15.86 -0.32
N TYR A 365 14.12 -14.56 -0.17
CA TYR A 365 12.79 -14.09 0.19
C TYR A 365 11.81 -14.30 -0.97
N SER A 366 10.77 -15.07 -0.72
CA SER A 366 9.85 -15.53 -1.77
C SER A 366 8.38 -15.49 -1.32
N TRP A 367 7.50 -15.42 -2.32
CA TRP A 367 6.06 -15.47 -2.11
C TRP A 367 5.62 -16.89 -1.69
N ASP A 368 4.60 -16.97 -0.83
CA ASP A 368 4.00 -18.24 -0.38
C ASP A 368 3.04 -18.80 -1.44
N PRO A 369 3.37 -19.91 -2.13
CA PRO A 369 2.50 -20.52 -3.13
C PRO A 369 1.15 -20.97 -2.56
N LYS A 370 1.11 -21.39 -1.28
CA LYS A 370 -0.14 -21.81 -0.63
C LYS A 370 -1.06 -20.62 -0.35
N ALA A 371 -0.51 -19.45 -0.02
CA ALA A 371 -1.29 -18.24 0.11
C ALA A 371 -1.85 -17.79 -1.24
N GLN A 372 -1.05 -17.90 -2.31
CA GLN A 372 -1.48 -17.58 -3.68
C GLN A 372 -2.61 -18.47 -4.19
N GLU A 373 -2.63 -19.76 -3.82
CA GLU A 373 -3.76 -20.65 -4.12
C GLU A 373 -5.10 -20.12 -3.56
N ARG A 374 -5.04 -19.34 -2.49
CA ARG A 374 -6.19 -18.68 -1.88
C ARG A 374 -6.41 -17.24 -2.34
N GLY A 375 -5.63 -16.78 -3.35
CA GLY A 375 -5.69 -15.41 -3.85
C GLY A 375 -5.05 -14.38 -2.94
N GLU A 376 -4.18 -14.79 -2.00
CA GLU A 376 -3.49 -13.92 -1.06
C GLU A 376 -2.02 -13.76 -1.44
N ASP A 377 -1.50 -12.54 -1.45
CA ASP A 377 -0.07 -12.30 -1.58
C ASP A 377 0.57 -12.17 -0.20
N LYS A 378 1.23 -13.22 0.21
CA LYS A 378 1.97 -13.25 1.47
C LYS A 378 3.39 -13.78 1.22
N PRO A 379 4.40 -13.21 1.86
CA PRO A 379 5.73 -13.81 1.86
C PRO A 379 5.75 -15.08 2.70
N ILE A 380 6.65 -16.01 2.39
CA ILE A 380 6.97 -17.13 3.27
C ILE A 380 7.61 -16.55 4.53
N LYS A 381 7.01 -16.85 5.70
CA LYS A 381 7.49 -16.42 7.01
C LYS A 381 8.60 -17.35 7.52
N LYS A 382 9.78 -17.25 6.87
CA LYS A 382 10.98 -18.01 7.21
C LYS A 382 12.20 -17.27 6.72
N ASN A 383 13.17 -17.03 7.61
CA ASN A 383 14.39 -16.28 7.31
C ASN A 383 14.04 -14.92 6.65
N ASP A 384 13.23 -14.12 7.32
CA ASP A 384 12.71 -12.85 6.83
C ASP A 384 12.91 -11.69 7.81
N HIS A 385 13.63 -11.91 8.90
CA HIS A 385 13.78 -10.96 10.01
C HIS A 385 14.59 -9.73 9.65
N SER A 386 15.72 -9.90 8.93
CA SER A 386 16.51 -8.78 8.41
C SER A 386 15.75 -8.07 7.28
N CYS A 387 15.00 -8.82 6.45
CA CYS A 387 14.12 -8.23 5.44
C CYS A 387 12.99 -7.39 6.05
N ASP A 388 12.35 -7.86 7.13
CA ASP A 388 11.33 -7.12 7.86
C ASP A 388 11.93 -5.89 8.54
N ALA A 389 13.10 -6.01 9.19
CA ALA A 389 13.83 -4.86 9.75
C ALA A 389 14.18 -3.82 8.66
N LEU A 390 14.69 -4.24 7.50
CA LEU A 390 14.96 -3.36 6.36
C LEU A 390 13.70 -2.62 5.92
N ARG A 391 12.59 -3.33 5.78
CA ARG A 391 11.30 -2.78 5.40
C ARG A 391 10.84 -1.69 6.38
N TYR A 392 10.95 -1.92 7.69
CA TYR A 392 10.64 -0.92 8.71
C TYR A 392 11.51 0.34 8.57
N GLY A 393 12.82 0.16 8.35
CA GLY A 393 13.77 1.25 8.18
C GLY A 393 13.50 2.09 6.93
N ILE A 394 13.15 1.47 5.81
CA ILE A 394 12.81 2.15 4.55
C ILE A 394 11.46 2.88 4.69
N MET A 395 10.44 2.22 5.26
CA MET A 395 9.11 2.81 5.45
C MET A 395 9.11 4.02 6.37
N ALA A 396 10.02 4.09 7.34
CA ALA A 396 10.15 5.22 8.25
C ALA A 396 10.45 6.54 7.53
N TYR A 397 11.16 6.49 6.40
CA TYR A 397 11.54 7.65 5.58
C TYR A 397 11.01 7.54 4.14
N ARG A 398 9.90 6.84 3.96
CA ARG A 398 9.35 6.51 2.64
C ARG A 398 9.18 7.73 1.73
N ARG A 399 8.66 8.84 2.24
CA ARG A 399 8.41 10.04 1.42
C ARG A 399 9.70 10.63 0.87
N GLU A 400 10.69 10.76 1.73
CA GLU A 400 12.01 11.29 1.38
C GLU A 400 12.75 10.35 0.43
N ILE A 401 12.68 9.04 0.71
CA ILE A 401 13.32 8.00 -0.11
C ILE A 401 12.70 7.92 -1.49
N ILE A 402 11.37 7.90 -1.62
CA ILE A 402 10.69 7.86 -2.93
C ILE A 402 11.02 9.10 -3.75
N ARG A 403 11.04 10.28 -3.13
CA ARG A 403 11.48 11.51 -3.81
C ARG A 403 12.91 11.36 -4.35
N SER A 404 13.82 10.84 -3.54
CA SER A 404 15.21 10.59 -3.96
C SER A 404 15.31 9.53 -5.07
N VAL A 405 14.47 8.49 -5.06
CA VAL A 405 14.40 7.48 -6.16
C VAL A 405 14.05 8.16 -7.49
N ILE A 406 13.08 9.07 -7.49
CA ILE A 406 12.64 9.80 -8.67
C ILE A 406 13.79 10.71 -9.19
N GLU A 407 14.40 11.50 -8.29
CA GLU A 407 15.51 12.40 -8.63
C GLU A 407 16.70 11.63 -9.20
N PHE A 408 17.11 10.54 -8.59
CA PHE A 408 18.22 9.69 -9.03
C PHE A 408 17.95 9.01 -10.39
N GLY A 409 16.71 8.61 -10.65
CA GLY A 409 16.27 8.08 -11.93
C GLY A 409 16.35 9.12 -13.06
N ASN A 410 16.01 10.38 -12.77
CA ASN A 410 16.07 11.49 -13.72
C ASN A 410 17.51 11.83 -14.11
N GLU A 411 18.44 11.88 -13.16
CA GLU A 411 19.86 12.13 -13.42
C GLU A 411 20.48 11.04 -14.31
N ARG A 412 20.17 9.77 -14.09
CA ARG A 412 20.63 8.66 -14.93
C ARG A 412 20.12 8.75 -16.37
N THR A 413 18.89 9.17 -16.56
CA THR A 413 18.29 9.32 -17.90
C THR A 413 18.91 10.48 -18.64
N SER A 414 19.20 11.59 -17.96
CA SER A 414 19.93 12.75 -18.53
C SER A 414 21.34 12.36 -18.95
N LEU A 415 22.12 11.71 -18.09
CA LEU A 415 23.48 11.25 -18.40
C LEU A 415 23.52 10.21 -19.54
N ALA A 416 22.49 9.37 -19.66
CA ALA A 416 22.39 8.41 -20.77
C ALA A 416 22.05 9.11 -22.10
N SER A 417 21.19 10.13 -22.07
CA SER A 417 20.88 10.93 -23.26
C SER A 417 22.08 11.76 -23.72
N ASP A 418 22.84 12.33 -22.79
CA ASP A 418 24.06 13.10 -23.10
C ASP A 418 25.17 12.21 -23.70
N ARG A 419 25.34 10.98 -23.19
CA ARG A 419 26.27 9.99 -23.77
C ARG A 419 25.87 9.53 -25.18
N LEU A 420 24.56 9.36 -25.41
CA LEU A 420 24.02 9.02 -26.75
C LEU A 420 24.16 10.20 -27.73
N ALA A 421 23.99 11.42 -27.24
CA ALA A 421 24.24 12.62 -28.05
C ALA A 421 25.73 12.78 -28.41
N MET A 422 26.65 12.56 -27.45
CA MET A 422 28.10 12.57 -27.70
C MET A 422 28.61 11.42 -28.60
N ALA A 423 27.94 10.28 -28.59
CA ALA A 423 28.28 9.14 -29.46
C ALA A 423 27.78 9.30 -30.91
N ARG A 424 27.00 10.34 -31.18
CA ARG A 424 26.49 10.68 -32.53
C ARG A 424 27.23 11.89 -33.17
N LEU A 425 28.16 12.50 -32.45
CA LEU A 425 29.14 13.49 -32.93
C LEU A 425 30.48 12.82 -33.20
#